data_93271ed156593b5857aaabe7136316f4
#
_entry.id   93271ed156593b5857aaabe7136316f4
#
_cell.length_a   1.000
_cell.length_b   1.000
_cell.length_c   1.000
_cell.angle_alpha   90.00
_cell.angle_beta   90.00
_cell.angle_gamma   90.00
#
_symmetry.space_group_name_H-M   'P 1'
#
loop_
_entity.id
_entity.type
_entity.pdbx_description
1 polymer ?
#
loop_
_entity_poly.entity_id
_entity_poly.type
_entity_poly.pdbx_seq_one_letter_code
_entity_poly.pdbx_strand_id
1 'polypeptide(L)'
;MTSAAPSSSLARETWSGPIIHTEDLWRTYQMGSEEIHALRGVSFEIQPGEYVAVMGPSGSGKSTLMNLIGCLDTPSKGRYVLRGKVVSEMNDDELAAIRNREIGFVFQTFNLLPRATALHNVELPLVYAGIPKDKRLEQAKRAIETVDLTDRMTHKPNELSGGQRQRVAIARALVMNPSILLADEPTGNLDSATGEEIMKLFERLHEQGHTIILVTHERDIADHAHRTIFIRDGKIESDEVRKKA
;
A
#
# COMPACT_ATOMS: atom_id res chain seq x y z
N MET A 1 -38.12 6.76 25.22
CA MET A 1 -36.94 7.57 24.96
C MET A 1 -35.87 6.66 24.34
N THR A 2 -35.85 6.60 23.02
CA THR A 2 -35.00 5.70 22.22
C THR A 2 -33.68 6.38 22.00
N SER A 3 -32.62 5.88 22.65
CA SER A 3 -31.23 6.32 22.45
C SER A 3 -30.72 5.79 21.12
N ALA A 4 -30.61 6.64 20.14
CA ALA A 4 -29.92 6.33 18.87
C ALA A 4 -28.43 6.26 19.12
N ALA A 5 -27.82 5.10 18.86
CA ALA A 5 -26.37 4.93 18.84
C ALA A 5 -25.76 5.78 17.70
N PRO A 6 -24.62 6.48 17.94
CA PRO A 6 -23.95 7.18 16.86
C PRO A 6 -23.20 6.16 15.99
N SER A 7 -23.72 5.90 14.81
CA SER A 7 -23.00 5.22 13.73
C SER A 7 -21.96 6.20 13.14
N SER A 8 -20.75 6.24 13.65
CA SER A 8 -19.63 6.88 12.98
C SER A 8 -18.74 5.82 12.33
N SER A 9 -19.27 5.11 11.34
CA SER A 9 -18.42 4.63 10.26
C SER A 9 -18.01 5.88 9.48
N LEU A 10 -16.71 6.12 9.28
CA LEU A 10 -16.20 7.01 8.25
C LEU A 10 -16.57 6.36 6.90
N ALA A 11 -17.85 6.46 6.52
CA ALA A 11 -18.31 6.05 5.21
C ALA A 11 -17.56 6.95 4.21
N ARG A 12 -16.63 6.36 3.46
CA ARG A 12 -16.02 7.06 2.34
C ARG A 12 -17.12 7.39 1.34
N GLU A 13 -17.08 8.61 0.83
CA GLU A 13 -17.86 8.97 -0.36
C GLU A 13 -17.59 7.91 -1.45
N THR A 14 -18.62 7.39 -2.06
CA THR A 14 -18.52 6.40 -3.12
C THR A 14 -17.84 7.04 -4.33
N TRP A 15 -16.56 6.72 -4.52
CA TRP A 15 -15.80 7.15 -5.68
C TRP A 15 -16.11 6.22 -6.85
N SER A 16 -16.51 6.76 -8.00
CA SER A 16 -16.92 6.01 -9.19
C SER A 16 -15.87 6.00 -10.33
N GLY A 17 -14.79 6.78 -10.20
CA GLY A 17 -13.70 6.81 -11.18
C GLY A 17 -12.54 5.86 -10.81
N PRO A 18 -11.49 5.79 -11.64
CA PRO A 18 -10.28 5.06 -11.31
C PRO A 18 -9.64 5.61 -10.03
N ILE A 19 -9.16 4.70 -9.17
CA ILE A 19 -8.45 5.10 -7.95
C ILE A 19 -7.08 5.67 -8.27
N ILE A 20 -6.39 5.05 -9.24
CA ILE A 20 -5.14 5.54 -9.83
C ILE A 20 -5.36 5.74 -11.32
N HIS A 21 -4.91 6.88 -11.82
CA HIS A 21 -4.82 7.17 -13.24
C HIS A 21 -3.48 7.84 -13.52
N THR A 22 -2.70 7.26 -14.41
CA THR A 22 -1.40 7.79 -14.84
C THR A 22 -1.40 8.02 -16.35
N GLU A 23 -0.86 9.16 -16.77
CA GLU A 23 -0.72 9.55 -18.19
C GLU A 23 0.74 9.92 -18.45
N ASP A 24 1.38 9.20 -19.37
CA ASP A 24 2.76 9.43 -19.82
C ASP A 24 3.76 9.71 -18.69
N LEU A 25 3.76 8.86 -17.65
CA LEU A 25 4.50 9.08 -16.42
C LEU A 25 5.98 8.78 -16.63
N TRP A 26 6.84 9.78 -16.40
CA TRP A 26 8.30 9.69 -16.50
C TRP A 26 8.95 9.91 -15.15
N ARG A 27 10.03 9.21 -14.90
CA ARG A 27 10.95 9.53 -13.82
C ARG A 27 12.39 9.43 -14.31
N THR A 28 13.08 10.56 -14.26
CA THR A 28 14.48 10.70 -14.65
C THR A 28 15.29 11.13 -13.42
N TYR A 29 16.38 10.44 -13.15
CA TYR A 29 17.35 10.80 -12.12
C TYR A 29 18.62 11.32 -12.78
N GLN A 30 19.17 12.41 -12.22
CA GLN A 30 20.47 12.93 -12.62
C GLN A 30 21.55 12.28 -11.79
N MET A 31 22.45 11.54 -12.42
CA MET A 31 23.63 10.95 -11.77
C MET A 31 24.92 11.52 -12.37
N GLY A 32 25.43 12.59 -11.77
CA GLY A 32 26.54 13.35 -12.34
C GLY A 32 26.17 13.96 -13.69
N SER A 33 26.86 13.56 -14.77
CA SER A 33 26.59 14.01 -16.15
C SER A 33 25.59 13.12 -16.90
N GLU A 34 25.14 12.01 -16.32
CA GLU A 34 24.27 11.05 -16.98
C GLU A 34 22.81 11.17 -16.49
N GLU A 35 21.86 11.02 -17.43
CA GLU A 35 20.44 10.92 -17.11
C GLU A 35 19.99 9.46 -17.16
N ILE A 36 19.40 9.00 -16.05
CA ILE A 36 18.82 7.67 -15.94
C ILE A 36 17.30 7.80 -15.98
N HIS A 37 16.68 7.33 -17.06
CA HIS A 37 15.25 7.29 -17.23
C HIS A 37 14.70 6.00 -16.60
N ALA A 38 14.35 6.05 -15.32
CA ALA A 38 13.82 4.90 -14.58
C ALA A 38 12.39 4.53 -14.99
N LEU A 39 11.58 5.52 -15.41
CA LEU A 39 10.29 5.32 -16.08
C LEU A 39 10.22 6.16 -17.35
N ARG A 40 9.55 5.62 -18.39
CA ARG A 40 9.55 6.15 -19.75
C ARG A 40 8.16 6.14 -20.36
N GLY A 41 7.26 7.01 -19.85
CA GLY A 41 5.91 7.16 -20.40
C GLY A 41 4.94 6.04 -19.99
N VAL A 42 4.88 5.74 -18.68
CA VAL A 42 4.00 4.73 -18.13
C VAL A 42 2.59 5.28 -17.96
N SER A 43 1.61 4.61 -18.58
CA SER A 43 0.18 4.98 -18.51
C SER A 43 -0.65 3.75 -18.18
N PHE A 44 -1.45 3.83 -17.10
CA PHE A 44 -2.39 2.80 -16.69
C PHE A 44 -3.44 3.37 -15.73
N GLU A 45 -4.52 2.61 -15.53
CA GLU A 45 -5.54 2.89 -14.52
C GLU A 45 -5.70 1.72 -13.57
N ILE A 46 -6.05 1.99 -12.32
CA ILE A 46 -6.48 0.99 -11.34
C ILE A 46 -7.85 1.40 -10.82
N GLN A 47 -8.79 0.48 -10.88
CA GLN A 47 -10.16 0.69 -10.40
C GLN A 47 -10.27 0.36 -8.90
N PRO A 48 -11.27 0.93 -8.18
CA PRO A 48 -11.56 0.53 -6.81
C PRO A 48 -11.80 -0.99 -6.70
N GLY A 49 -11.20 -1.62 -5.70
CA GLY A 49 -11.36 -3.05 -5.44
C GLY A 49 -10.55 -3.96 -6.38
N GLU A 50 -9.63 -3.44 -7.21
CA GLU A 50 -8.71 -4.30 -7.96
C GLU A 50 -7.60 -4.87 -7.08
N TYR A 51 -7.17 -6.09 -7.39
CA TYR A 51 -5.94 -6.68 -6.88
C TYR A 51 -4.96 -6.85 -8.03
N VAL A 52 -3.93 -6.01 -8.05
CA VAL A 52 -2.99 -5.86 -9.17
C VAL A 52 -1.58 -6.23 -8.72
N ALA A 53 -0.89 -7.06 -9.48
CA ALA A 53 0.55 -7.30 -9.33
C ALA A 53 1.34 -6.47 -10.33
N VAL A 54 2.37 -5.76 -9.86
CA VAL A 54 3.37 -5.09 -10.69
C VAL A 54 4.62 -5.96 -10.69
N MET A 55 4.93 -6.53 -11.84
CA MET A 55 6.06 -7.44 -12.03
C MET A 55 7.12 -6.87 -12.96
N GLY A 56 8.27 -7.53 -13.01
CA GLY A 56 9.38 -7.26 -13.93
C GLY A 56 10.73 -7.61 -13.32
N PRO A 57 11.81 -7.68 -14.12
CA PRO A 57 13.14 -7.98 -13.64
C PRO A 57 13.69 -6.91 -12.69
N SER A 58 14.80 -7.21 -12.00
CA SER A 58 15.50 -6.20 -11.21
C SER A 58 15.93 -5.03 -12.11
N GLY A 59 15.80 -3.79 -11.61
CA GLY A 59 16.12 -2.59 -12.38
C GLY A 59 15.10 -2.16 -13.42
N SER A 60 13.97 -2.85 -13.58
CA SER A 60 12.96 -2.50 -14.60
C SER A 60 12.16 -1.23 -14.32
N GLY A 61 12.24 -0.65 -13.11
CA GLY A 61 11.51 0.55 -12.72
C GLY A 61 10.36 0.32 -11.72
N LYS A 62 10.13 -0.92 -11.23
CA LYS A 62 9.04 -1.25 -10.28
C LYS A 62 9.07 -0.40 -9.01
N SER A 63 10.22 -0.34 -8.33
CA SER A 63 10.36 0.45 -7.10
C SER A 63 10.19 1.95 -7.35
N THR A 64 10.63 2.43 -8.53
CA THR A 64 10.40 3.82 -8.94
C THR A 64 8.90 4.07 -9.16
N LEU A 65 8.20 3.17 -9.88
CA LEU A 65 6.74 3.29 -10.04
C LEU A 65 6.04 3.25 -8.68
N MET A 66 6.41 2.30 -7.82
CA MET A 66 5.87 2.20 -6.46
C MET A 66 6.05 3.50 -5.65
N ASN A 67 7.23 4.13 -5.73
CA ASN A 67 7.49 5.40 -5.04
C ASN A 67 6.62 6.53 -5.58
N LEU A 68 6.39 6.59 -6.90
CA LEU A 68 5.52 7.61 -7.50
C LEU A 68 4.05 7.41 -7.10
N ILE A 69 3.50 6.20 -7.30
CA ILE A 69 2.10 5.92 -6.93
C ILE A 69 1.88 5.97 -5.42
N GLY A 70 2.95 5.73 -4.65
CA GLY A 70 2.99 5.85 -3.19
C GLY A 70 3.16 7.28 -2.68
N CYS A 71 3.27 8.28 -3.55
CA CYS A 71 3.55 9.68 -3.15
C CYS A 71 4.83 9.84 -2.29
N LEU A 72 5.83 8.98 -2.50
CA LEU A 72 7.16 9.05 -1.89
C LEU A 72 8.15 9.82 -2.79
N ASP A 73 7.80 9.98 -4.06
CA ASP A 73 8.56 10.70 -5.06
C ASP A 73 7.60 11.41 -6.02
N THR A 74 8.09 12.33 -6.86
CA THR A 74 7.30 13.06 -7.85
C THR A 74 7.75 12.71 -9.27
N PRO A 75 6.85 12.64 -10.25
CA PRO A 75 7.23 12.38 -11.62
C PRO A 75 8.04 13.55 -12.22
N SER A 76 8.96 13.26 -13.13
CA SER A 76 9.69 14.29 -13.89
C SER A 76 8.83 14.88 -15.00
N LYS A 77 7.89 14.08 -15.57
CA LYS A 77 6.89 14.47 -16.58
C LYS A 77 5.67 13.55 -16.46
N GLY A 78 4.58 13.96 -17.10
CA GLY A 78 3.33 13.23 -17.12
C GLY A 78 2.44 13.58 -15.96
N ARG A 79 1.31 12.90 -15.85
CA ARG A 79 0.25 13.20 -14.90
C ARG A 79 -0.07 12.00 -14.03
N TYR A 80 -0.17 12.21 -12.73
CA TYR A 80 -0.65 11.21 -11.77
C TYR A 80 -1.85 11.75 -11.01
N VAL A 81 -2.96 11.02 -11.06
CA VAL A 81 -4.21 11.32 -10.37
C VAL A 81 -4.54 10.20 -9.39
N LEU A 82 -4.76 10.54 -8.13
CA LEU A 82 -5.22 9.62 -7.07
C LEU A 82 -6.60 10.09 -6.58
N ARG A 83 -7.62 9.25 -6.76
CA ARG A 83 -9.02 9.59 -6.42
C ARG A 83 -9.44 10.98 -6.93
N GLY A 84 -9.18 11.26 -8.20
CA GLY A 84 -9.53 12.54 -8.85
C GLY A 84 -8.66 13.74 -8.47
N LYS A 85 -7.68 13.59 -7.57
CA LYS A 85 -6.75 14.65 -7.20
C LYS A 85 -5.46 14.51 -8.01
N VAL A 86 -5.02 15.61 -8.64
CA VAL A 86 -3.75 15.65 -9.39
C VAL A 86 -2.59 15.70 -8.41
N VAL A 87 -1.96 14.56 -8.20
CA VAL A 87 -0.88 14.39 -7.20
C VAL A 87 0.47 14.89 -7.74
N SER A 88 0.67 14.80 -9.05
CA SER A 88 1.91 15.25 -9.72
C SER A 88 2.21 16.75 -9.57
N GLU A 89 1.24 17.55 -9.14
CA GLU A 89 1.36 18.99 -8.96
C GLU A 89 1.41 19.43 -7.47
N MET A 90 1.36 18.47 -6.54
CA MET A 90 1.33 18.71 -5.10
C MET A 90 2.72 19.01 -4.53
N ASN A 91 2.76 19.88 -3.52
CA ASN A 91 3.94 20.08 -2.71
C ASN A 91 4.15 18.97 -1.65
N ASP A 92 5.29 18.98 -0.96
CA ASP A 92 5.67 17.93 -0.02
C ASP A 92 4.68 17.75 1.15
N ASP A 93 4.10 18.83 1.67
CA ASP A 93 3.11 18.77 2.76
C ASP A 93 1.80 18.14 2.28
N GLU A 94 1.35 18.50 1.08
CA GLU A 94 0.16 17.92 0.45
C GLU A 94 0.37 16.44 0.14
N LEU A 95 1.56 16.08 -0.39
CA LEU A 95 1.95 14.69 -0.63
C LEU A 95 1.99 13.89 0.68
N ALA A 96 2.53 14.46 1.77
CA ALA A 96 2.54 13.80 3.07
C ALA A 96 1.12 13.59 3.61
N ALA A 97 0.25 14.57 3.46
CA ALA A 97 -1.15 14.48 3.92
C ALA A 97 -1.94 13.43 3.13
N ILE A 98 -1.78 13.41 1.79
CA ILE A 98 -2.49 12.44 0.94
C ILE A 98 -1.95 11.02 1.15
N ARG A 99 -0.63 10.86 1.26
CA ARG A 99 0.03 9.59 1.58
C ARG A 99 -0.50 9.01 2.89
N ASN A 100 -0.55 9.81 3.96
CA ASN A 100 -1.05 9.34 5.26
C ASN A 100 -2.52 8.90 5.21
N ARG A 101 -3.34 9.55 4.38
CA ARG A 101 -4.79 9.33 4.34
C ARG A 101 -5.22 8.25 3.34
N GLU A 102 -4.57 8.21 2.17
CA GLU A 102 -5.04 7.43 1.03
C GLU A 102 -4.20 6.16 0.77
N ILE A 103 -2.99 6.05 1.34
CA ILE A 103 -2.05 4.98 1.02
C ILE A 103 -1.59 4.24 2.26
N GLY A 104 -1.82 2.94 2.28
CA GLY A 104 -1.27 2.03 3.28
C GLY A 104 -0.06 1.29 2.71
N PHE A 105 1.12 1.48 3.31
CA PHE A 105 2.35 0.81 2.87
C PHE A 105 2.65 -0.44 3.68
N VAL A 106 3.00 -1.51 2.97
CA VAL A 106 3.53 -2.76 3.51
C VAL A 106 4.87 -3.04 2.83
N PHE A 107 5.95 -3.09 3.59
CA PHE A 107 7.31 -3.27 3.09
C PHE A 107 7.86 -4.66 3.42
N GLN A 108 8.79 -5.15 2.63
CA GLN A 108 9.55 -6.38 2.86
C GLN A 108 10.23 -6.40 4.24
N THR A 109 10.79 -5.28 4.68
CA THR A 109 11.54 -5.15 5.94
C THR A 109 10.67 -4.70 7.13
N PHE A 110 9.32 -4.78 6.99
CA PHE A 110 8.31 -4.40 7.98
C PHE A 110 8.33 -2.93 8.40
N ASN A 111 9.48 -2.29 8.50
CA ASN A 111 9.71 -0.89 8.89
C ASN A 111 8.96 -0.50 10.18
N LEU A 112 9.02 -1.38 11.20
CA LEU A 112 8.44 -1.13 12.51
C LEU A 112 9.42 -0.36 13.39
N LEU A 113 8.89 0.53 14.24
CA LEU A 113 9.66 1.22 15.27
C LEU A 113 10.06 0.20 16.35
N PRO A 114 11.36 -0.11 16.54
CA PRO A 114 11.81 -1.25 17.35
C PRO A 114 11.55 -1.08 18.85
N ARG A 115 11.41 0.18 19.32
CA ARG A 115 11.16 0.51 20.72
C ARG A 115 9.68 0.68 21.06
N ALA A 116 8.81 0.74 20.06
CA ALA A 116 7.37 0.86 20.21
C ALA A 116 6.71 -0.53 20.20
N THR A 117 5.61 -0.70 20.94
CA THR A 117 4.80 -1.92 20.91
C THR A 117 4.08 -2.06 19.55
N ALA A 118 3.50 -3.24 19.27
CA ALA A 118 2.66 -3.47 18.12
C ALA A 118 1.52 -2.42 18.03
N LEU A 119 0.82 -2.19 19.14
CA LEU A 119 -0.24 -1.19 19.22
C LEU A 119 0.24 0.23 18.87
N HIS A 120 1.38 0.66 19.43
CA HIS A 120 1.93 1.98 19.13
C HIS A 120 2.45 2.12 17.70
N ASN A 121 2.97 1.04 17.10
CA ASN A 121 3.32 1.04 15.68
C ASN A 121 2.09 1.25 14.78
N VAL A 122 0.99 0.58 15.11
CA VAL A 122 -0.27 0.70 14.36
C VAL A 122 -0.95 2.05 14.59
N GLU A 123 -0.81 2.63 15.78
CA GLU A 123 -1.35 3.95 16.13
C GLU A 123 -0.68 5.12 15.35
N LEU A 124 0.54 4.93 14.86
CA LEU A 124 1.39 6.00 14.35
C LEU A 124 0.75 6.86 13.23
N PRO A 125 0.12 6.29 12.19
CA PRO A 125 -0.55 7.09 11.16
C PRO A 125 -1.68 7.98 11.70
N LEU A 126 -2.38 7.50 12.74
CA LEU A 126 -3.44 8.25 13.41
C LEU A 126 -2.91 9.45 14.21
N VAL A 127 -1.67 9.33 14.74
CA VAL A 127 -0.97 10.44 15.40
C VAL A 127 -0.69 11.55 14.41
N TYR A 128 -0.15 11.20 13.23
CA TYR A 128 0.11 12.17 12.16
C TYR A 128 -1.17 12.81 11.60
N ALA A 129 -2.29 12.09 11.63
CA ALA A 129 -3.60 12.60 11.25
C ALA A 129 -4.23 13.52 12.31
N GLY A 130 -3.60 13.71 13.48
CA GLY A 130 -4.11 14.56 14.57
C GLY A 130 -5.34 13.98 15.29
N ILE A 131 -5.58 12.67 15.19
CA ILE A 131 -6.74 12.03 15.82
C ILE A 131 -6.56 11.98 17.35
N PRO A 132 -7.59 12.32 18.15
CA PRO A 132 -7.52 12.30 19.61
C PRO A 132 -7.16 10.90 20.16
N LYS A 133 -6.41 10.87 21.27
CA LYS A 133 -5.78 9.63 21.82
C LYS A 133 -6.76 8.49 22.02
N ASP A 134 -7.93 8.75 22.60
CA ASP A 134 -8.91 7.69 22.90
C ASP A 134 -9.43 7.04 21.61
N LYS A 135 -9.73 7.83 20.58
CA LYS A 135 -10.13 7.35 19.27
C LYS A 135 -9.02 6.60 18.55
N ARG A 136 -7.76 7.08 18.66
CA ARG A 136 -6.60 6.39 18.08
C ARG A 136 -6.43 4.99 18.62
N LEU A 137 -6.48 4.85 19.97
CA LEU A 137 -6.30 3.55 20.62
C LEU A 137 -7.40 2.57 20.23
N GLU A 138 -8.64 3.02 20.12
CA GLU A 138 -9.74 2.18 19.66
C GLU A 138 -9.55 1.71 18.22
N GLN A 139 -9.21 2.64 17.29
CA GLN A 139 -8.97 2.31 15.88
C GLN A 139 -7.76 1.38 15.71
N ALA A 140 -6.66 1.64 16.43
CA ALA A 140 -5.46 0.80 16.36
C ALA A 140 -5.75 -0.64 16.88
N LYS A 141 -6.54 -0.79 17.93
CA LYS A 141 -6.97 -2.13 18.43
C LYS A 141 -7.77 -2.86 17.37
N ARG A 142 -8.76 -2.22 16.75
CA ARG A 142 -9.56 -2.82 15.67
C ARG A 142 -8.69 -3.25 14.47
N ALA A 143 -7.71 -2.42 14.07
CA ALA A 143 -6.79 -2.77 12.99
C ALA A 143 -5.92 -3.99 13.36
N ILE A 144 -5.51 -4.14 14.61
CA ILE A 144 -4.77 -5.32 15.08
C ILE A 144 -5.67 -6.58 15.13
N GLU A 145 -6.93 -6.43 15.50
CA GLU A 145 -7.92 -7.52 15.46
C GLU A 145 -8.12 -8.06 14.04
N THR A 146 -8.15 -7.17 13.03
CA THR A 146 -8.30 -7.55 11.60
C THR A 146 -7.18 -8.48 11.12
N VAL A 147 -6.00 -8.41 11.73
CA VAL A 147 -4.83 -9.23 11.36
C VAL A 147 -4.53 -10.36 12.35
N ASP A 148 -5.46 -10.69 13.25
CA ASP A 148 -5.37 -11.79 14.22
C ASP A 148 -4.19 -11.67 15.20
N LEU A 149 -3.95 -10.45 15.76
CA LEU A 149 -2.83 -10.18 16.69
C LEU A 149 -3.25 -9.56 18.03
N THR A 150 -4.49 -9.76 18.46
CA THR A 150 -5.05 -9.16 19.67
C THR A 150 -4.22 -9.45 20.94
N ASP A 151 -3.72 -10.68 21.08
CA ASP A 151 -2.89 -11.14 22.21
C ASP A 151 -1.43 -10.65 22.14
N ARG A 152 -1.04 -9.96 21.09
CA ARG A 152 0.32 -9.43 20.84
C ARG A 152 0.43 -7.92 20.86
N MET A 153 -0.64 -7.19 21.18
CA MET A 153 -0.69 -5.71 21.13
C MET A 153 0.42 -5.01 21.93
N THR A 154 0.84 -5.59 23.04
CA THR A 154 1.85 -5.02 23.96
C THR A 154 3.28 -5.45 23.63
N HIS A 155 3.46 -6.42 22.74
CA HIS A 155 4.78 -6.91 22.36
C HIS A 155 5.52 -5.91 21.48
N LYS A 156 6.85 -5.88 21.60
CA LYS A 156 7.74 -5.11 20.72
C LYS A 156 8.15 -5.95 19.50
N PRO A 157 8.62 -5.35 18.40
CA PRO A 157 9.02 -6.09 17.20
C PRO A 157 10.04 -7.21 17.41
N ASN A 158 10.95 -7.06 18.36
CA ASN A 158 11.93 -8.10 18.70
C ASN A 158 11.36 -9.30 19.48
N GLU A 159 10.13 -9.19 19.96
CA GLU A 159 9.39 -10.24 20.67
C GLU A 159 8.39 -10.97 19.75
N LEU A 160 8.35 -10.60 18.46
CA LEU A 160 7.43 -11.10 17.44
C LEU A 160 8.16 -11.92 16.37
N SER A 161 7.49 -12.96 15.86
CA SER A 161 7.97 -13.70 14.69
C SER A 161 7.95 -12.81 13.42
N GLY A 162 8.56 -13.27 12.31
CA GLY A 162 8.53 -12.58 11.01
C GLY A 162 7.11 -12.30 10.53
N GLY A 163 6.26 -13.34 10.53
CA GLY A 163 4.85 -13.22 10.14
C GLY A 163 4.04 -12.30 11.05
N GLN A 164 4.28 -12.34 12.37
CA GLN A 164 3.64 -11.42 13.31
C GLN A 164 4.06 -9.96 13.06
N ARG A 165 5.35 -9.71 12.78
CA ARG A 165 5.83 -8.36 12.39
C ARG A 165 5.17 -7.88 11.10
N GLN A 166 5.02 -8.75 10.12
CA GLN A 166 4.35 -8.40 8.86
C GLN A 166 2.86 -8.10 9.09
N ARG A 167 2.17 -8.88 9.90
CA ARG A 167 0.77 -8.60 10.29
C ARG A 167 0.64 -7.23 11.01
N VAL A 168 1.59 -6.85 11.88
CA VAL A 168 1.62 -5.49 12.48
C VAL A 168 1.81 -4.41 11.42
N ALA A 169 2.68 -4.62 10.43
CA ALA A 169 2.88 -3.69 9.32
C ALA A 169 1.61 -3.55 8.46
N ILE A 170 0.89 -4.65 8.21
CA ILE A 170 -0.39 -4.65 7.51
C ILE A 170 -1.46 -3.90 8.34
N ALA A 171 -1.57 -4.16 9.65
CA ALA A 171 -2.50 -3.45 10.51
C ALA A 171 -2.24 -1.93 10.52
N ARG A 172 -0.96 -1.53 10.58
CA ARG A 172 -0.55 -0.12 10.45
C ARG A 172 -0.96 0.48 9.11
N ALA A 173 -0.82 -0.27 8.02
CA ALA A 173 -1.25 0.17 6.70
C ALA A 173 -2.77 0.36 6.62
N LEU A 174 -3.55 -0.49 7.29
CA LEU A 174 -5.02 -0.48 7.29
C LEU A 174 -5.65 0.58 8.19
N VAL A 175 -4.95 1.03 9.24
CA VAL A 175 -5.55 1.79 10.36
C VAL A 175 -6.24 3.09 9.96
N MET A 176 -5.77 3.72 8.86
CA MET A 176 -6.39 4.92 8.26
C MET A 176 -7.51 4.60 7.28
N ASN A 177 -7.83 3.31 7.08
CA ASN A 177 -8.73 2.85 6.02
C ASN A 177 -8.34 3.43 4.65
N PRO A 178 -7.12 3.16 4.13
CA PRO A 178 -6.58 3.78 2.93
C PRO A 178 -7.35 3.41 1.66
N SER A 179 -7.21 4.19 0.60
CA SER A 179 -7.78 3.89 -0.72
C SER A 179 -7.07 2.74 -1.41
N ILE A 180 -5.77 2.63 -1.18
CA ILE A 180 -4.92 1.57 -1.71
C ILE A 180 -4.00 1.00 -0.63
N LEU A 181 -3.79 -0.30 -0.68
CA LEU A 181 -2.71 -0.99 0.00
C LEU A 181 -1.59 -1.25 -1.02
N LEU A 182 -0.42 -0.69 -0.77
CA LEU A 182 0.75 -0.83 -1.63
C LEU A 182 1.79 -1.70 -0.92
N ALA A 183 1.98 -2.92 -1.42
CA ALA A 183 2.83 -3.93 -0.80
C ALA A 183 4.07 -4.21 -1.67
N ASP A 184 5.26 -3.97 -1.12
CA ASP A 184 6.56 -4.19 -1.75
C ASP A 184 7.19 -5.47 -1.20
N GLU A 185 7.25 -6.51 -2.04
CA GLU A 185 7.81 -7.83 -1.70
C GLU A 185 7.35 -8.32 -0.30
N PRO A 186 6.03 -8.38 -0.02
CA PRO A 186 5.52 -8.52 1.35
C PRO A 186 5.86 -9.86 2.01
N THR A 187 6.36 -10.83 1.27
CA THR A 187 6.75 -12.17 1.72
C THR A 187 8.26 -12.42 1.68
N GLY A 188 9.04 -11.51 1.09
CA GLY A 188 10.45 -11.73 0.77
C GLY A 188 11.40 -11.97 1.96
N ASN A 189 10.95 -11.71 3.21
CA ASN A 189 11.70 -11.99 4.45
C ASN A 189 11.03 -13.05 5.33
N LEU A 190 10.13 -13.87 4.75
CA LEU A 190 9.36 -14.89 5.45
C LEU A 190 9.70 -16.28 4.87
N ASP A 191 9.51 -17.32 5.67
CA ASP A 191 9.47 -18.69 5.15
C ASP A 191 8.20 -18.91 4.31
N SER A 192 8.22 -19.92 3.45
CA SER A 192 7.14 -20.17 2.48
C SER A 192 5.77 -20.38 3.13
N ALA A 193 5.70 -21.08 4.27
CA ALA A 193 4.43 -21.33 4.96
C ALA A 193 3.86 -20.02 5.55
N THR A 194 4.70 -19.23 6.19
CA THR A 194 4.32 -17.91 6.73
C THR A 194 3.98 -16.94 5.59
N GLY A 195 4.71 -16.98 4.48
CA GLY A 195 4.43 -16.20 3.28
C GLY A 195 3.03 -16.46 2.74
N GLU A 196 2.66 -17.74 2.61
CA GLU A 196 1.33 -18.16 2.17
C GLU A 196 0.21 -17.65 3.10
N GLU A 197 0.43 -17.66 4.42
CA GLU A 197 -0.53 -17.07 5.39
C GLU A 197 -0.72 -15.57 5.18
N ILE A 198 0.36 -14.84 4.88
CA ILE A 198 0.29 -13.41 4.59
C ILE A 198 -0.45 -13.16 3.27
N MET A 199 -0.22 -13.97 2.23
CA MET A 199 -0.95 -13.83 0.97
C MET A 199 -2.45 -14.11 1.14
N LYS A 200 -2.85 -15.12 1.91
CA LYS A 200 -4.25 -15.37 2.30
C LYS A 200 -4.87 -14.19 3.08
N LEU A 201 -4.08 -13.48 3.90
CA LEU A 201 -4.55 -12.26 4.54
C LEU A 201 -4.84 -11.16 3.50
N PHE A 202 -3.98 -10.97 2.49
CA PHE A 202 -4.23 -10.02 1.40
C PHE A 202 -5.48 -10.40 0.58
N GLU A 203 -5.69 -11.69 0.29
CA GLU A 203 -6.92 -12.16 -0.38
C GLU A 203 -8.18 -11.82 0.42
N ARG A 204 -8.19 -12.10 1.73
CA ARG A 204 -9.31 -11.71 2.62
C ARG A 204 -9.57 -10.20 2.62
N LEU A 205 -8.51 -9.38 2.61
CA LEU A 205 -8.64 -7.93 2.55
C LEU A 205 -9.21 -7.47 1.20
N HIS A 206 -8.78 -8.10 0.11
CA HIS A 206 -9.35 -7.85 -1.21
C HIS A 206 -10.85 -8.22 -1.27
N GLU A 207 -11.25 -9.37 -0.74
CA GLU A 207 -12.66 -9.80 -0.63
C GLU A 207 -13.51 -8.81 0.19
N GLN A 208 -12.90 -8.08 1.14
CA GLN A 208 -13.52 -7.00 1.89
C GLN A 208 -13.60 -5.68 1.11
N GLY A 209 -13.14 -5.65 -0.15
CA GLY A 209 -13.22 -4.49 -1.05
C GLY A 209 -12.00 -3.58 -1.03
N HIS A 210 -10.88 -3.98 -0.41
CA HIS A 210 -9.66 -3.19 -0.48
C HIS A 210 -9.01 -3.28 -1.86
N THR A 211 -8.52 -2.14 -2.37
CA THR A 211 -7.68 -2.10 -3.57
C THR A 211 -6.25 -2.42 -3.17
N ILE A 212 -5.63 -3.41 -3.81
CA ILE A 212 -4.30 -3.90 -3.46
C ILE A 212 -3.38 -3.83 -4.67
N ILE A 213 -2.20 -3.25 -4.48
CA ILE A 213 -1.12 -3.22 -5.46
C ILE A 213 0.08 -3.94 -4.85
N LEU A 214 0.43 -5.05 -5.45
CA LEU A 214 1.52 -5.91 -5.04
C LEU A 214 2.70 -5.70 -5.98
N VAL A 215 3.86 -5.32 -5.46
CA VAL A 215 5.10 -5.23 -6.23
C VAL A 215 5.93 -6.46 -5.90
N THR A 216 6.22 -7.28 -6.89
CA THR A 216 7.03 -8.50 -6.71
C THR A 216 7.75 -8.92 -7.98
N HIS A 217 8.82 -9.68 -7.83
CA HIS A 217 9.47 -10.38 -8.94
C HIS A 217 9.16 -11.89 -8.95
N GLU A 218 8.49 -12.39 -7.89
CA GLU A 218 8.10 -13.79 -7.73
C GLU A 218 6.75 -14.04 -8.39
N ARG A 219 6.69 -15.07 -9.25
CA ARG A 219 5.51 -15.35 -10.07
C ARG A 219 4.37 -15.96 -9.26
N ASP A 220 4.71 -16.85 -8.33
CA ASP A 220 3.77 -17.48 -7.41
C ASP A 220 3.07 -16.44 -6.51
N ILE A 221 3.80 -15.42 -6.04
CA ILE A 221 3.24 -14.32 -5.28
C ILE A 221 2.31 -13.44 -6.16
N ALA A 222 2.72 -13.15 -7.40
CA ALA A 222 1.89 -12.39 -8.33
C ALA A 222 0.63 -13.14 -8.75
N ASP A 223 0.63 -14.47 -8.68
CA ASP A 223 -0.50 -15.32 -9.06
C ASP A 223 -1.71 -15.17 -8.12
N HIS A 224 -1.54 -14.61 -6.92
CA HIS A 224 -2.64 -14.21 -6.03
C HIS A 224 -3.43 -12.98 -6.55
N ALA A 225 -2.83 -12.16 -7.41
CA ALA A 225 -3.50 -11.00 -8.00
C ALA A 225 -4.36 -11.38 -9.23
N HIS A 226 -5.38 -10.58 -9.51
CA HIS A 226 -6.30 -10.80 -10.64
C HIS A 226 -5.87 -10.08 -11.93
N ARG A 227 -4.87 -9.20 -11.86
CA ARG A 227 -4.30 -8.45 -12.97
C ARG A 227 -2.80 -8.32 -12.75
N THR A 228 -2.03 -8.45 -13.83
CA THR A 228 -0.57 -8.29 -13.78
C THR A 228 -0.13 -7.24 -14.76
N ILE A 229 0.54 -6.21 -14.27
CA ILE A 229 1.23 -5.19 -15.07
C ILE A 229 2.71 -5.55 -15.08
N PHE A 230 3.26 -5.89 -16.26
CA PHE A 230 4.66 -6.24 -16.39
C PHE A 230 5.48 -5.05 -16.88
N ILE A 231 6.52 -4.68 -16.12
CA ILE A 231 7.41 -3.55 -16.42
C ILE A 231 8.78 -4.05 -16.87
N ARG A 232 9.24 -3.53 -18.01
CA ARG A 232 10.59 -3.75 -18.52
C ARG A 232 11.19 -2.45 -19.03
N ASP A 233 12.44 -2.16 -18.63
CA ASP A 233 13.21 -0.97 -19.06
C ASP A 233 12.44 0.35 -18.91
N GLY A 234 11.69 0.49 -17.81
CA GLY A 234 10.90 1.66 -17.48
C GLY A 234 9.59 1.82 -18.28
N LYS A 235 9.14 0.79 -18.99
CA LYS A 235 7.87 0.79 -19.75
C LYS A 235 6.98 -0.35 -19.35
N ILE A 236 5.68 -0.21 -19.57
CA ILE A 236 4.74 -1.34 -19.49
C ILE A 236 4.97 -2.22 -20.73
N GLU A 237 5.35 -3.46 -20.52
CA GLU A 237 5.50 -4.49 -21.55
C GLU A 237 4.17 -5.21 -21.79
N SER A 238 3.44 -5.56 -20.72
CA SER A 238 2.09 -6.12 -20.81
C SER A 238 1.24 -5.68 -19.61
N ASP A 239 -0.08 -5.73 -19.80
CA ASP A 239 -1.11 -5.48 -18.78
C ASP A 239 -2.24 -6.48 -19.01
N GLU A 240 -2.28 -7.51 -18.17
CA GLU A 240 -3.12 -8.68 -18.39
C GLU A 240 -4.07 -8.90 -17.21
N VAL A 241 -5.37 -8.94 -17.50
CA VAL A 241 -6.38 -9.37 -16.53
C VAL A 241 -6.52 -10.88 -16.60
N ARG A 242 -6.33 -11.54 -15.47
CA ARG A 242 -6.51 -13.00 -15.35
C ARG A 242 -8.00 -13.32 -15.29
N LYS A 243 -8.46 -14.18 -16.17
CA LYS A 243 -9.81 -14.77 -16.05
C LYS A 243 -9.78 -15.70 -14.84
N LYS A 244 -10.68 -15.47 -13.87
CA LYS A 244 -10.94 -16.51 -12.84
C LYS A 244 -11.27 -17.82 -13.55
N ALA A 245 -10.49 -18.86 -13.23
CA ALA A 245 -10.80 -20.23 -13.65
C ALA A 245 -12.07 -20.72 -12.94
#